data_6e5943679c7dc2c9c4d92715ef34a7a4
#
_entry.id   6e5943679c7dc2c9c4d92715ef34a7a4
#
_cell.length_a   1.000
_cell.length_b   1.000
_cell.length_c   1.000
_cell.angle_alpha   90.00
_cell.angle_beta   90.00
_cell.angle_gamma   90.00
#
_symmetry.space_group_name_H-M   'P 1'
#
loop_
_entity.id
_entity.type
_entity.pdbx_description
1 polymer ?
#
loop_
_entity_poly.entity_id
_entity_poly.type
_entity_poly.pdbx_seq_one_letter_code
_entity_poly.pdbx_strand_id
1 'polypeptide(L)'
;MNNARSATPDLTQLRARIGALEGLPSLAAGRPAEAVPLGVAAIDDCLPWGGLAAGGLHEIRGGAGASQGFAAYLLGRLAGRRRGKLLWLTLSDHLHAPGLAGLGVPVERLLVVRPPRGADLLWAAEEGLRCKGVAGLLADIDGADFRAARRLSLAARGSGVPGLMLNRGAPLGPALTRWQVTAAPSEATIGVGAWRWALALTRCRFMAAGEEDRALQWVVEAKHAKGGFCLVALSGDRSFGDVRRRAG
;
A
#
# COMPACT_ATOMS: atom_id res chain seq x y z
N MET A 1 -11.32 -50.92 18.59
CA MET A 1 -10.23 -50.38 17.76
C MET A 1 -10.71 -49.03 17.19
N ASN A 2 -10.31 -47.98 17.87
CA ASN A 2 -10.81 -46.61 17.59
C ASN A 2 -9.77 -45.88 16.72
N ASN A 3 -10.05 -45.75 15.42
CA ASN A 3 -9.17 -45.13 14.44
C ASN A 3 -9.42 -43.59 14.46
N ALA A 4 -8.75 -42.90 15.38
CA ALA A 4 -8.73 -41.44 15.39
C ALA A 4 -7.92 -40.96 14.17
N ARG A 5 -8.61 -40.69 13.06
CA ARG A 5 -8.04 -39.97 11.94
C ARG A 5 -7.60 -38.60 12.47
N SER A 6 -6.30 -38.36 12.59
CA SER A 6 -5.72 -37.05 12.80
C SER A 6 -6.13 -36.16 11.61
N ALA A 7 -7.13 -35.32 11.84
CA ALA A 7 -7.51 -34.31 10.87
C ALA A 7 -6.30 -33.38 10.68
N THR A 8 -5.72 -33.40 9.51
CA THR A 8 -4.72 -32.40 9.10
C THR A 8 -5.34 -31.02 9.31
N PRO A 9 -4.78 -30.16 10.14
CA PRO A 9 -5.38 -28.85 10.37
C PRO A 9 -5.50 -28.10 9.04
N ASP A 10 -6.69 -27.62 8.76
CA ASP A 10 -6.95 -26.82 7.56
C ASP A 10 -6.03 -25.58 7.61
N LEU A 11 -5.16 -25.45 6.59
CA LEU A 11 -4.22 -24.35 6.45
C LEU A 11 -4.92 -23.00 6.57
N THR A 12 -6.17 -22.90 6.11
CA THR A 12 -7.01 -21.70 6.24
C THR A 12 -7.32 -21.38 7.69
N GLN A 13 -7.66 -22.40 8.50
CA GLN A 13 -7.90 -22.23 9.93
C GLN A 13 -6.62 -21.88 10.70
N LEU A 14 -5.50 -22.50 10.32
CA LEU A 14 -4.21 -22.20 10.95
C LEU A 14 -3.77 -20.75 10.66
N ARG A 15 -3.91 -20.30 9.42
CA ARG A 15 -3.65 -18.90 9.02
C ARG A 15 -4.56 -17.91 9.74
N ALA A 16 -5.84 -18.22 9.88
CA ALA A 16 -6.79 -17.39 10.63
C ALA A 16 -6.38 -17.28 12.12
N ARG A 17 -5.93 -18.39 12.74
CA ARG A 17 -5.44 -18.40 14.12
C ARG A 17 -4.15 -17.62 14.28
N ILE A 18 -3.20 -17.76 13.34
CA ILE A 18 -1.96 -16.97 13.33
C ILE A 18 -2.30 -15.48 13.17
N GLY A 19 -3.19 -15.12 12.24
CA GLY A 19 -3.64 -13.76 12.04
C GLY A 19 -4.26 -13.15 13.31
N ALA A 20 -5.11 -13.91 14.01
CA ALA A 20 -5.71 -13.49 15.27
C ALA A 20 -4.67 -13.31 16.38
N LEU A 21 -3.70 -14.22 16.52
CA LEU A 21 -2.60 -14.13 17.50
C LEU A 21 -1.66 -12.95 17.18
N GLU A 22 -1.47 -12.62 15.91
CA GLU A 22 -0.71 -11.45 15.49
C GLU A 22 -1.49 -10.14 15.60
N GLY A 23 -2.73 -10.15 16.10
CA GLY A 23 -3.59 -8.97 16.21
C GLY A 23 -4.01 -8.40 14.85
N LEU A 24 -3.90 -9.20 13.79
CA LEU A 24 -4.44 -8.86 12.48
C LEU A 24 -5.95 -9.09 12.48
N PRO A 25 -6.74 -8.26 11.77
CA PRO A 25 -8.16 -8.50 11.61
C PRO A 25 -8.39 -9.94 11.13
N SER A 26 -9.23 -10.69 11.82
CA SER A 26 -9.42 -12.12 11.58
C SER A 26 -9.89 -12.40 10.16
N LEU A 27 -9.10 -13.16 9.40
CA LEU A 27 -9.53 -13.72 8.11
C LEU A 27 -10.68 -14.73 8.29
N ALA A 28 -10.82 -15.32 9.49
CA ALA A 28 -11.88 -16.29 9.81
C ALA A 28 -13.27 -15.66 9.95
N ALA A 29 -13.37 -14.36 10.18
CA ALA A 29 -14.63 -13.63 10.32
C ALA A 29 -15.08 -12.91 9.03
N GLY A 30 -14.49 -13.23 7.88
CA GLY A 30 -14.73 -12.45 6.66
C GLY A 30 -13.85 -11.19 6.62
N ARG A 31 -14.18 -10.23 5.78
CA ARG A 31 -13.41 -8.99 5.58
C ARG A 31 -12.94 -8.36 6.90
N PRO A 32 -11.70 -7.84 6.96
CA PRO A 32 -11.27 -7.06 8.13
C PRO A 32 -12.27 -5.95 8.38
N ALA A 33 -12.46 -5.58 9.63
CA ALA A 33 -13.42 -4.54 10.03
C ALA A 33 -13.23 -3.23 9.26
N GLU A 34 -12.05 -3.01 8.69
CA GLU A 34 -11.73 -1.83 7.91
C GLU A 34 -10.65 -2.14 6.85
N ALA A 35 -11.08 -2.29 5.60
CA ALA A 35 -10.21 -2.27 4.42
C ALA A 35 -10.59 -1.11 3.51
N VAL A 36 -9.60 -0.50 2.88
CA VAL A 36 -9.81 0.63 1.97
C VAL A 36 -9.53 0.17 0.55
N PRO A 37 -10.57 0.03 -0.29
CA PRO A 37 -10.40 -0.34 -1.69
C PRO A 37 -9.57 0.70 -2.45
N LEU A 38 -8.69 0.23 -3.33
CA LEU A 38 -7.94 1.10 -4.23
C LEU A 38 -8.86 1.74 -5.27
N GLY A 39 -10.02 1.12 -5.53
CA GLY A 39 -10.99 1.59 -6.52
C GLY A 39 -10.76 1.03 -7.92
N VAL A 40 -9.96 -0.03 -8.02
CA VAL A 40 -9.73 -0.83 -9.23
C VAL A 40 -10.09 -2.28 -8.89
N ALA A 41 -11.27 -2.73 -9.31
CA ALA A 41 -11.83 -4.04 -8.92
C ALA A 41 -10.83 -5.19 -9.14
N ALA A 42 -10.15 -5.22 -10.29
CA ALA A 42 -9.15 -6.25 -10.60
C ALA A 42 -7.94 -6.28 -9.63
N ILE A 43 -7.68 -5.19 -8.90
CA ILE A 43 -6.67 -5.15 -7.84
C ILE A 43 -7.30 -5.49 -6.50
N ASP A 44 -8.46 -4.88 -6.20
CA ASP A 44 -9.14 -5.03 -4.92
C ASP A 44 -9.55 -6.49 -4.69
N ASP A 45 -10.02 -7.19 -5.73
CA ASP A 45 -10.43 -8.60 -5.68
C ASP A 45 -9.24 -9.57 -5.46
N CYS A 46 -8.02 -9.16 -5.83
CA CYS A 46 -6.81 -9.94 -5.57
C CYS A 46 -6.28 -9.77 -4.14
N LEU A 47 -6.72 -8.74 -3.43
CA LEU A 47 -6.29 -8.50 -2.05
C LEU A 47 -7.17 -9.27 -1.07
N PRO A 48 -6.60 -9.96 -0.06
CA PRO A 48 -7.36 -10.81 0.88
C PRO A 48 -8.48 -10.07 1.61
N TRP A 49 -8.37 -8.74 1.68
CA TRP A 49 -9.33 -7.89 2.40
C TRP A 49 -10.23 -7.06 1.47
N GLY A 50 -10.10 -7.21 0.15
CA GLY A 50 -10.80 -6.38 -0.83
C GLY A 50 -10.30 -4.92 -0.85
N GLY A 51 -9.02 -4.71 -0.57
CA GLY A 51 -8.35 -3.41 -0.50
C GLY A 51 -7.15 -3.41 0.44
N LEU A 52 -6.63 -2.23 0.79
CA LEU A 52 -5.58 -2.09 1.78
C LEU A 52 -6.14 -2.31 3.19
N ALA A 53 -5.54 -3.20 3.94
CA ALA A 53 -5.93 -3.45 5.33
C ALA A 53 -5.54 -2.28 6.23
N ALA A 54 -6.47 -1.80 7.05
CA ALA A 54 -6.15 -0.90 8.14
C ALA A 54 -5.28 -1.60 9.21
N GLY A 55 -4.51 -0.83 9.96
CA GLY A 55 -3.67 -1.36 11.03
C GLY A 55 -2.46 -2.16 10.55
N GLY A 56 -1.96 -1.89 9.35
CA GLY A 56 -0.78 -2.53 8.80
C GLY A 56 0.14 -1.60 8.03
N LEU A 57 1.32 -2.11 7.69
CA LEU A 57 2.27 -1.42 6.83
C LEU A 57 2.13 -1.90 5.39
N HIS A 58 2.08 -0.96 4.46
CA HIS A 58 2.08 -1.19 3.03
C HIS A 58 3.32 -0.54 2.42
N GLU A 59 4.22 -1.35 1.91
CA GLU A 59 5.48 -0.90 1.34
C GLU A 59 5.30 -0.56 -0.14
N ILE A 60 5.78 0.61 -0.54
CA ILE A 60 5.73 1.12 -1.91
C ILE A 60 7.15 1.42 -2.34
N ARG A 61 7.56 0.85 -3.48
CA ARG A 61 8.91 0.95 -4.04
C ARG A 61 8.84 1.34 -5.51
N GLY A 62 9.92 1.85 -6.04
CA GLY A 62 10.03 2.17 -7.46
C GLY A 62 10.59 3.56 -7.74
N GLY A 63 10.42 4.04 -8.97
CA GLY A 63 10.90 5.36 -9.39
C GLY A 63 10.22 6.49 -8.61
N ALA A 64 11.00 7.51 -8.21
CA ALA A 64 10.58 8.55 -7.26
C ALA A 64 9.21 9.17 -7.59
N GLY A 65 8.98 9.63 -8.82
CA GLY A 65 7.72 10.27 -9.19
C GLY A 65 6.52 9.31 -9.20
N ALA A 66 6.69 8.10 -9.76
CA ALA A 66 5.61 7.12 -9.88
C ALA A 66 5.22 6.55 -8.52
N SER A 67 6.19 6.13 -7.70
CA SER A 67 5.93 5.56 -6.37
C SER A 67 5.34 6.60 -5.42
N GLN A 68 5.81 7.85 -5.47
CA GLN A 68 5.28 8.97 -4.70
C GLN A 68 3.84 9.31 -5.10
N GLY A 69 3.57 9.36 -6.41
CA GLY A 69 2.22 9.60 -6.93
C GLY A 69 1.24 8.50 -6.52
N PHE A 70 1.64 7.23 -6.63
CA PHE A 70 0.82 6.10 -6.20
C PHE A 70 0.58 6.12 -4.67
N ALA A 71 1.60 6.41 -3.86
CA ALA A 71 1.45 6.54 -2.42
C ALA A 71 0.51 7.71 -2.03
N ALA A 72 0.62 8.85 -2.71
CA ALA A 72 -0.30 9.98 -2.53
C ALA A 72 -1.74 9.60 -2.89
N TYR A 73 -1.94 8.90 -3.99
CA TYR A 73 -3.25 8.37 -4.37
C TYR A 73 -3.84 7.46 -3.27
N LEU A 74 -3.06 6.50 -2.77
CA LEU A 74 -3.50 5.63 -1.68
C LEU A 74 -3.85 6.44 -0.42
N LEU A 75 -3.05 7.47 -0.09
CA LEU A 75 -3.35 8.36 1.04
C LEU A 75 -4.67 9.11 0.84
N GLY A 76 -4.98 9.54 -0.38
CA GLY A 76 -6.28 10.12 -0.75
C GLY A 76 -7.43 9.11 -0.58
N ARG A 77 -7.22 7.85 -0.96
CA ARG A 77 -8.22 6.77 -0.75
C ARG A 77 -8.51 6.55 0.74
N LEU A 78 -7.47 6.55 1.58
CA LEU A 78 -7.61 6.48 3.04
C LEU A 78 -8.42 7.67 3.58
N ALA A 79 -8.13 8.88 3.11
CA ALA A 79 -8.85 10.09 3.50
C ALA A 79 -10.35 10.04 3.20
N GLY A 80 -10.72 9.44 2.07
CA GLY A 80 -12.12 9.29 1.66
C GLY A 80 -12.93 8.30 2.50
N ARG A 81 -12.27 7.44 3.27
CA ARG A 81 -12.91 6.38 4.08
C ARG A 81 -12.73 6.57 5.58
N ARG A 82 -11.73 7.35 5.99
CA ARG A 82 -11.36 7.51 7.39
C ARG A 82 -11.39 8.99 7.79
N ARG A 83 -11.89 9.25 8.98
CA ARG A 83 -11.84 10.60 9.58
C ARG A 83 -10.49 10.82 10.26
N GLY A 84 -10.08 12.07 10.42
CA GLY A 84 -8.83 12.45 11.08
C GLY A 84 -7.82 13.12 10.14
N LYS A 85 -6.64 13.41 10.64
CA LYS A 85 -5.56 14.03 9.88
C LYS A 85 -4.79 12.98 9.07
N LEU A 86 -4.17 13.44 7.99
CA LEU A 86 -3.21 12.67 7.20
C LEU A 86 -1.83 13.12 7.57
N LEU A 87 -0.90 12.21 7.78
CA LEU A 87 0.50 12.54 8.02
C LEU A 87 1.34 12.19 6.80
N TRP A 88 2.18 13.13 6.38
CA TRP A 88 3.22 12.90 5.40
C TRP A 88 4.58 13.24 6.00
N LEU A 89 5.38 12.23 6.26
CA LEU A 89 6.72 12.38 6.82
C LEU A 89 7.75 12.22 5.71
N THR A 90 8.59 13.24 5.54
CA THR A 90 9.62 13.25 4.49
C THR A 90 10.78 14.16 4.89
N LEU A 91 11.95 13.89 4.36
CA LEU A 91 13.10 14.80 4.46
C LEU A 91 13.15 15.79 3.27
N SER A 92 12.33 15.56 2.25
CA SER A 92 12.26 16.39 1.05
C SER A 92 11.34 17.59 1.24
N ASP A 93 11.67 18.70 0.59
CA ASP A 93 10.86 19.94 0.53
C ASP A 93 10.00 20.03 -0.74
N HIS A 94 10.08 19.03 -1.63
CA HIS A 94 9.45 19.03 -2.95
C HIS A 94 8.01 18.51 -2.96
N LEU A 95 7.16 18.93 -2.00
CA LEU A 95 5.73 18.58 -2.04
C LEU A 95 4.93 19.69 -2.74
N HIS A 96 4.18 19.29 -3.77
CA HIS A 96 3.34 20.19 -4.55
C HIS A 96 1.86 19.97 -4.22
N ALA A 97 1.28 20.83 -3.39
CA ALA A 97 -0.09 20.69 -2.89
C ALA A 97 -1.17 20.55 -3.98
N PRO A 98 -1.15 21.32 -5.11
CA PRO A 98 -2.11 21.12 -6.19
C PRO A 98 -2.03 19.74 -6.82
N GLY A 99 -0.82 19.17 -6.98
CA GLY A 99 -0.63 17.80 -7.47
C GLY A 99 -1.21 16.76 -6.53
N LEU A 100 -1.05 16.95 -5.21
CA LEU A 100 -1.64 16.09 -4.19
C LEU A 100 -3.16 16.14 -4.21
N ALA A 101 -3.75 17.34 -4.32
CA ALA A 101 -5.20 17.52 -4.45
C ALA A 101 -5.73 16.81 -5.71
N GLY A 102 -5.01 16.86 -6.83
CA GLY A 102 -5.33 16.12 -8.07
C GLY A 102 -5.33 14.60 -7.91
N LEU A 103 -4.62 14.07 -6.90
CA LEU A 103 -4.61 12.65 -6.52
C LEU A 103 -5.63 12.30 -5.43
N GLY A 104 -6.50 13.25 -5.05
CA GLY A 104 -7.57 13.06 -4.08
C GLY A 104 -7.13 13.22 -2.62
N VAL A 105 -5.96 13.79 -2.36
CA VAL A 105 -5.52 14.12 -1.00
C VAL A 105 -6.18 15.44 -0.56
N PRO A 106 -7.01 15.43 0.49
CA PRO A 106 -7.56 16.67 1.06
C PRO A 106 -6.46 17.42 1.81
N VAL A 107 -5.87 18.41 1.15
CA VAL A 107 -4.68 19.11 1.64
C VAL A 107 -4.92 19.86 2.96
N GLU A 108 -6.14 20.24 3.24
CA GLU A 108 -6.59 20.86 4.51
C GLU A 108 -6.53 19.89 5.71
N ARG A 109 -6.50 18.59 5.43
CA ARG A 109 -6.33 17.54 6.44
C ARG A 109 -4.88 17.05 6.53
N LEU A 110 -4.00 17.47 5.61
CA LEU A 110 -2.64 17.00 5.50
C LEU A 110 -1.72 17.78 6.46
N LEU A 111 -0.98 17.04 7.26
CA LEU A 111 0.13 17.53 8.08
C LEU A 111 1.43 16.99 7.48
N VAL A 112 2.30 17.88 7.05
CA VAL A 112 3.63 17.53 6.55
C VAL A 112 4.63 17.70 7.69
N VAL A 113 5.34 16.64 8.01
CA VAL A 113 6.36 16.61 9.06
C VAL A 113 7.73 16.40 8.41
N ARG A 114 8.65 17.31 8.66
CA ARG A 114 10.02 17.28 8.14
C ARG A 114 11.02 17.24 9.31
N PRO A 115 11.34 16.05 9.81
CA PRO A 115 12.34 15.94 10.85
C PRO A 115 13.74 16.23 10.28
N PRO A 116 14.68 16.67 11.11
CA PRO A 116 16.02 17.03 10.65
C PRO A 116 16.86 15.82 10.23
N ARG A 117 16.51 14.59 10.68
CA ARG A 117 17.27 13.36 10.44
C ARG A 117 16.36 12.17 10.15
N GLY A 118 16.86 11.17 9.41
CA GLY A 118 16.11 9.97 9.09
C GLY A 118 15.70 9.14 10.32
N ALA A 119 16.52 9.10 11.37
CA ALA A 119 16.16 8.45 12.62
C ALA A 119 14.95 9.09 13.30
N ASP A 120 14.88 10.42 13.29
CA ASP A 120 13.76 11.19 13.84
C ASP A 120 12.49 10.97 12.99
N LEU A 121 12.64 10.72 11.68
CA LEU A 121 11.53 10.37 10.79
C LEU A 121 10.91 9.03 11.17
N LEU A 122 11.70 8.01 11.45
CA LEU A 122 11.20 6.70 11.89
C LEU A 122 10.50 6.80 13.25
N TRP A 123 11.04 7.60 14.17
CA TRP A 123 10.40 7.87 15.46
C TRP A 123 9.06 8.60 15.28
N ALA A 124 9.03 9.65 14.47
CA ALA A 124 7.80 10.41 14.19
C ALA A 124 6.75 9.53 13.48
N ALA A 125 7.19 8.60 12.61
CA ALA A 125 6.30 7.63 11.99
C ALA A 125 5.69 6.67 13.02
N GLU A 126 6.47 6.18 13.98
CA GLU A 126 5.99 5.33 15.07
C GLU A 126 4.94 6.05 15.93
N GLU A 127 5.21 7.30 16.33
CA GLU A 127 4.26 8.11 17.11
C GLU A 127 2.99 8.44 16.30
N GLY A 128 3.13 8.79 15.03
CA GLY A 128 1.99 9.04 14.15
C GLY A 128 1.11 7.79 13.96
N LEU A 129 1.72 6.61 13.84
CA LEU A 129 1.01 5.33 13.76
C LEU A 129 0.30 4.95 15.06
N ARG A 130 0.73 5.43 16.23
CA ARG A 130 0.04 5.22 17.50
C ARG A 130 -1.16 6.13 17.69
N CYS A 131 -1.24 7.23 16.97
CA CYS A 131 -2.26 8.25 17.15
C CYS A 131 -3.57 7.89 16.42
N LYS A 132 -4.61 7.50 17.14
CA LYS A 132 -5.94 7.15 16.59
C LYS A 132 -6.62 8.31 15.84
N GLY A 133 -6.19 9.56 16.03
CA GLY A 133 -6.67 10.72 15.28
C GLY A 133 -6.12 10.82 13.85
N VAL A 134 -5.20 9.91 13.47
CA VAL A 134 -4.59 9.84 12.14
C VAL A 134 -5.40 8.88 11.26
N ALA A 135 -5.87 9.37 10.12
CA ALA A 135 -6.61 8.57 9.14
C ALA A 135 -5.68 7.68 8.30
N GLY A 136 -4.47 8.12 8.07
CA GLY A 136 -3.42 7.40 7.34
C GLY A 136 -2.09 8.15 7.42
N LEU A 137 -1.01 7.40 7.39
CA LEU A 137 0.35 7.92 7.46
C LEU A 137 1.14 7.49 6.24
N LEU A 138 1.86 8.42 5.63
CA LEU A 138 2.85 8.16 4.60
C LEU A 138 4.21 8.60 5.11
N ALA A 139 5.20 7.72 5.07
CA ALA A 139 6.58 8.01 5.42
C ALA A 139 7.52 7.67 4.26
N ASP A 140 8.35 8.64 3.88
CA ASP A 140 9.38 8.51 2.86
C ASP A 140 10.71 8.16 3.53
N ILE A 141 11.08 6.88 3.48
CA ILE A 141 12.20 6.29 4.23
C ILE A 141 13.28 5.69 3.31
N ASP A 142 14.52 5.71 3.77
CA ASP A 142 15.64 5.02 3.13
C ASP A 142 15.90 3.64 3.76
N GLY A 143 14.83 2.96 4.18
CA GLY A 143 14.89 1.69 4.87
C GLY A 143 14.65 1.83 6.36
N ALA A 144 14.45 0.68 6.98
CA ALA A 144 14.39 0.52 8.43
C ALA A 144 14.98 -0.85 8.76
N ASP A 145 15.72 -0.94 9.85
CA ASP A 145 16.17 -2.22 10.37
C ASP A 145 14.97 -3.07 10.83
N PHE A 146 15.20 -4.33 11.10
CA PHE A 146 14.15 -5.25 11.50
C PHE A 146 13.41 -4.79 12.77
N ARG A 147 14.13 -4.20 13.74
CA ARG A 147 13.54 -3.74 15.00
C ARG A 147 12.65 -2.53 14.80
N ALA A 148 13.12 -1.53 14.04
CA ALA A 148 12.33 -0.35 13.70
C ALA A 148 11.09 -0.74 12.87
N ALA A 149 11.24 -1.55 11.84
CA ALA A 149 10.13 -2.03 11.02
C ALA A 149 9.09 -2.81 11.86
N ARG A 150 9.53 -3.62 12.84
CA ARG A 150 8.64 -4.33 13.76
C ARG A 150 7.89 -3.37 14.68
N ARG A 151 8.55 -2.33 15.24
CA ARG A 151 7.89 -1.31 16.07
C ARG A 151 6.81 -0.55 15.29
N LEU A 152 7.13 -0.10 14.07
CA LEU A 152 6.15 0.54 13.17
C LEU A 152 4.94 -0.37 12.91
N SER A 153 5.18 -1.65 12.63
CA SER A 153 4.09 -2.61 12.41
C SER A 153 3.22 -2.82 13.64
N LEU A 154 3.81 -2.90 14.83
CA LEU A 154 3.07 -3.02 16.09
C LEU A 154 2.27 -1.76 16.41
N ALA A 155 2.84 -0.56 16.17
CA ALA A 155 2.15 0.71 16.35
C ALA A 155 0.90 0.80 15.44
N ALA A 156 1.06 0.47 14.14
CA ALA A 156 -0.03 0.45 13.18
C ALA A 156 -1.15 -0.52 13.60
N ARG A 157 -0.79 -1.73 14.05
CA ARG A 157 -1.76 -2.74 14.52
C ARG A 157 -2.52 -2.28 15.76
N GLY A 158 -1.81 -1.74 16.75
CA GLY A 158 -2.41 -1.32 18.02
C GLY A 158 -3.41 -0.17 17.89
N SER A 159 -3.23 0.70 16.90
CA SER A 159 -4.08 1.86 16.66
C SER A 159 -5.12 1.66 15.56
N GLY A 160 -4.88 0.72 14.62
CA GLY A 160 -5.64 0.58 13.39
C GLY A 160 -5.27 1.60 12.30
N VAL A 161 -4.20 2.39 12.47
CA VAL A 161 -3.76 3.38 11.48
C VAL A 161 -2.95 2.70 10.37
N PRO A 162 -3.34 2.79 9.10
CA PRO A 162 -2.57 2.26 7.99
C PRO A 162 -1.32 3.12 7.72
N GLY A 163 -0.18 2.45 7.58
CA GLY A 163 1.10 3.08 7.24
C GLY A 163 1.54 2.77 5.81
N LEU A 164 1.67 3.81 4.99
CA LEU A 164 2.24 3.73 3.65
C LEU A 164 3.73 4.07 3.74
N MET A 165 4.61 3.12 3.39
CA MET A 165 6.06 3.29 3.48
C MET A 165 6.64 3.40 2.08
N LEU A 166 6.98 4.61 1.64
CA LEU A 166 7.85 4.82 0.49
C LEU A 166 9.26 4.40 0.89
N ASN A 167 9.71 3.24 0.42
CA ASN A 167 10.95 2.64 0.89
C ASN A 167 11.94 2.46 -0.25
N ARG A 168 13.10 3.11 -0.14
CA ARG A 168 14.22 2.98 -1.07
C ARG A 168 15.29 2.00 -0.59
N GLY A 169 15.30 1.68 0.68
CA GLY A 169 16.27 0.79 1.30
C GLY A 169 15.92 -0.71 1.19
N ALA A 170 16.39 -1.52 2.12
CA ALA A 170 16.06 -2.95 2.20
C ALA A 170 14.55 -3.17 2.41
N PRO A 171 13.98 -4.28 1.86
CA PRO A 171 12.57 -4.59 2.00
C PRO A 171 12.12 -4.72 3.46
N LEU A 172 10.95 -4.14 3.80
CA LEU A 172 10.37 -4.22 5.14
C LEU A 172 9.75 -5.61 5.39
N GLY A 173 10.36 -6.39 6.28
CA GLY A 173 9.88 -7.74 6.63
C GLY A 173 8.42 -7.80 7.09
N PRO A 174 7.96 -6.92 8.00
CA PRO A 174 6.59 -6.96 8.54
C PRO A 174 5.52 -6.31 7.66
N ALA A 175 5.85 -5.80 6.46
CA ALA A 175 4.87 -5.21 5.56
C ALA A 175 3.80 -6.23 5.13
N LEU A 176 2.52 -5.82 5.14
CA LEU A 176 1.39 -6.64 4.68
C LEU A 176 1.38 -6.78 3.17
N THR A 177 1.62 -5.68 2.46
CA THR A 177 1.76 -5.69 0.99
C THR A 177 3.05 -4.97 0.59
N ARG A 178 3.63 -5.39 -0.53
CA ARG A 178 4.75 -4.69 -1.18
C ARG A 178 4.43 -4.45 -2.63
N TRP A 179 4.47 -3.20 -3.00
CA TRP A 179 4.19 -2.72 -4.34
C TRP A 179 5.46 -2.24 -5.02
N GLN A 180 5.69 -2.69 -6.26
CA GLN A 180 6.67 -2.09 -7.15
C GLN A 180 5.92 -1.21 -8.14
N VAL A 181 6.30 0.06 -8.25
CA VAL A 181 5.60 1.06 -9.04
C VAL A 181 6.58 1.71 -10.02
N THR A 182 6.22 1.70 -11.30
CA THR A 182 6.97 2.39 -12.35
C THR A 182 6.03 3.23 -13.20
N ALA A 183 6.55 4.29 -13.80
CA ALA A 183 5.80 5.03 -14.80
C ALA A 183 5.56 4.14 -16.02
N ALA A 184 4.39 4.27 -16.63
CA ALA A 184 4.06 3.62 -17.89
C ALA A 184 3.76 4.70 -18.95
N PRO A 185 4.07 4.45 -20.23
CA PRO A 185 3.76 5.41 -21.31
C PRO A 185 2.24 5.67 -21.34
N SER A 186 1.85 6.94 -21.41
CA SER A 186 0.48 7.33 -21.72
C SER A 186 0.20 7.19 -23.21
N GLU A 187 -1.10 7.17 -23.59
CA GLU A 187 -1.44 7.26 -25.01
C GLU A 187 -0.95 8.56 -25.62
N ALA A 188 -0.56 8.49 -26.87
CA ALA A 188 -0.18 9.68 -27.61
C ALA A 188 -1.40 10.63 -27.70
N THR A 189 -1.27 11.81 -27.12
CA THR A 189 -2.29 12.85 -27.13
C THR A 189 -1.65 14.22 -27.34
N ILE A 190 -2.43 15.18 -27.81
CA ILE A 190 -1.96 16.57 -27.87
C ILE A 190 -1.93 17.11 -26.43
N GLY A 191 -0.74 17.46 -25.93
CA GLY A 191 -0.52 17.94 -24.56
C GLY A 191 -0.02 16.87 -23.60
N VAL A 192 -0.29 17.06 -22.32
CA VAL A 192 0.12 16.13 -21.25
C VAL A 192 -0.92 15.02 -21.13
N GLY A 193 -0.52 13.78 -21.43
CA GLY A 193 -1.37 12.61 -21.30
C GLY A 193 -1.72 12.28 -19.85
N ALA A 194 -2.70 11.41 -19.65
CA ALA A 194 -3.05 10.90 -18.32
C ALA A 194 -1.87 10.13 -17.71
N TRP A 195 -1.71 10.23 -16.39
CA TRP A 195 -0.68 9.48 -15.67
C TRP A 195 -0.99 7.98 -15.74
N ARG A 196 -0.01 7.20 -16.16
CA ARG A 196 -0.06 5.74 -16.16
C ARG A 196 1.00 5.17 -15.26
N TRP A 197 0.63 4.17 -14.49
CA TRP A 197 1.55 3.41 -13.66
C TRP A 197 1.44 1.93 -13.95
N ALA A 198 2.60 1.29 -14.08
CA ALA A 198 2.71 -0.16 -13.99
C ALA A 198 2.91 -0.51 -12.52
N LEU A 199 1.97 -1.29 -11.98
CA LEU A 199 1.94 -1.73 -10.61
C LEU A 199 2.25 -3.23 -10.56
N ALA A 200 3.15 -3.64 -9.67
CA ALA A 200 3.37 -5.05 -9.37
C ALA A 200 3.22 -5.26 -7.86
N LEU A 201 2.32 -6.15 -7.46
CA LEU A 201 2.20 -6.63 -6.09
C LEU A 201 3.21 -7.77 -5.92
N THR A 202 4.37 -7.47 -5.34
CA THR A 202 5.49 -8.41 -5.19
C THR A 202 5.44 -9.18 -3.88
N ARG A 203 4.56 -8.79 -2.96
CA ARG A 203 4.26 -9.48 -1.71
C ARG A 203 2.87 -9.10 -1.24
N CYS A 204 2.12 -10.09 -0.81
CA CYS A 204 0.91 -9.90 -0.04
C CYS A 204 0.83 -11.00 1.02
N ARG A 205 0.81 -10.62 2.31
CA ARG A 205 0.60 -11.60 3.39
C ARG A 205 -0.83 -12.12 3.33
N PHE A 206 -1.00 -13.40 3.61
CA PHE A 206 -2.30 -14.08 3.65
C PHE A 206 -2.98 -14.32 2.28
N MET A 207 -2.26 -14.20 1.18
CA MET A 207 -2.71 -14.79 -0.09
C MET A 207 -2.78 -16.32 0.01
N ALA A 208 -3.57 -16.95 -0.85
CA ALA A 208 -3.65 -18.41 -0.93
C ALA A 208 -2.27 -19.02 -1.23
N ALA A 209 -2.03 -20.24 -0.73
CA ALA A 209 -0.76 -20.94 -0.99
C ALA A 209 -0.55 -21.13 -2.49
N GLY A 210 0.65 -20.82 -2.97
CA GLY A 210 1.02 -20.88 -4.39
C GLY A 210 0.79 -19.57 -5.17
N GLU A 211 0.09 -18.59 -4.61
CA GLU A 211 -0.05 -17.26 -5.21
C GLU A 211 0.93 -16.22 -4.62
N GLU A 212 1.58 -16.55 -3.49
CA GLU A 212 2.48 -15.64 -2.78
C GLU A 212 3.72 -15.24 -3.60
N ASP A 213 4.18 -16.12 -4.50
CA ASP A 213 5.36 -15.89 -5.36
C ASP A 213 4.99 -15.37 -6.76
N ARG A 214 3.70 -15.27 -7.08
CA ARG A 214 3.25 -14.74 -8.37
C ARG A 214 3.10 -13.23 -8.27
N ALA A 215 4.06 -12.50 -8.84
CA ALA A 215 3.95 -11.06 -8.97
C ALA A 215 2.72 -10.71 -9.85
N LEU A 216 1.64 -10.29 -9.21
CA LEU A 216 0.47 -9.77 -9.91
C LEU A 216 0.80 -8.38 -10.44
N GLN A 217 0.47 -8.13 -11.71
CA GLN A 217 0.86 -6.90 -12.40
C GLN A 217 -0.33 -6.27 -13.10
N TRP A 218 -0.41 -4.94 -13.05
CA TRP A 218 -1.46 -4.14 -13.69
C TRP A 218 -0.87 -2.87 -14.27
N VAL A 219 -1.48 -2.36 -15.34
CA VAL A 219 -1.28 -0.98 -15.77
C VAL A 219 -2.57 -0.21 -15.47
N VAL A 220 -2.43 0.86 -14.71
CA VAL A 220 -3.55 1.73 -14.34
C VAL A 220 -3.33 3.14 -14.87
N GLU A 221 -4.43 3.80 -15.22
CA GLU A 221 -4.43 5.17 -15.71
C GLU A 221 -5.28 6.06 -14.81
N ALA A 222 -4.79 7.26 -14.51
CA ALA A 222 -5.52 8.25 -13.73
C ALA A 222 -6.72 8.82 -14.50
N LYS A 223 -7.89 8.83 -13.86
CA LYS A 223 -9.08 9.52 -14.39
C LYS A 223 -9.09 10.97 -13.93
N HIS A 224 -8.87 11.89 -14.84
CA HIS A 224 -8.77 13.33 -14.54
C HIS A 224 -10.00 13.94 -13.82
N ALA A 225 -11.17 13.37 -13.98
CA ALA A 225 -12.41 14.03 -13.50
C ALA A 225 -12.84 13.71 -12.06
N LYS A 226 -12.29 12.67 -11.41
CA LYS A 226 -12.80 12.20 -10.09
C LYS A 226 -11.73 11.59 -9.15
N GLY A 227 -10.46 11.80 -9.39
CA GLY A 227 -9.38 11.28 -8.53
C GLY A 227 -9.38 9.73 -8.45
N GLY A 228 -9.78 9.02 -9.50
CA GLY A 228 -9.81 7.58 -9.58
C GLY A 228 -8.82 7.03 -10.60
N PHE A 229 -8.66 5.70 -10.62
CA PHE A 229 -7.91 4.99 -11.65
C PHE A 229 -8.80 4.02 -12.40
N CYS A 230 -8.46 3.76 -13.65
CA CYS A 230 -8.98 2.64 -14.41
C CYS A 230 -7.87 1.66 -14.75
N LEU A 231 -8.24 0.40 -14.88
CA LEU A 231 -7.36 -0.63 -15.39
C LEU A 231 -7.18 -0.44 -16.89
N VAL A 232 -5.93 -0.48 -17.37
CA VAL A 232 -5.58 -0.43 -18.79
C VAL A 232 -5.13 -1.79 -19.30
N ALA A 233 -4.31 -2.51 -18.51
CA ALA A 233 -3.83 -3.84 -18.88
C ALA A 233 -3.54 -4.72 -17.66
N LEU A 234 -3.62 -6.06 -17.86
CA LEU A 234 -3.25 -7.09 -16.89
C LEU A 234 -1.95 -7.77 -17.28
N SER A 235 -1.28 -8.40 -16.31
CA SER A 235 -0.12 -9.26 -16.58
C SER A 235 -0.52 -10.42 -17.51
N GLY A 236 0.18 -10.55 -18.63
CA GLY A 236 -0.13 -11.56 -19.67
C GLY A 236 -0.75 -10.98 -20.94
N ASP A 237 -1.18 -9.73 -20.93
CA ASP A 237 -1.57 -9.02 -22.14
C ASP A 237 -0.29 -8.62 -22.94
N ARG A 238 -0.32 -8.79 -24.26
CA ARG A 238 0.80 -8.46 -25.15
C ARG A 238 1.23 -7.00 -25.04
N SER A 239 0.32 -6.10 -24.67
CA SER A 239 0.60 -4.68 -24.41
C SER A 239 1.59 -4.46 -23.26
N PHE A 240 1.66 -5.39 -22.28
CA PHE A 240 2.57 -5.29 -21.12
C PHE A 240 4.04 -5.57 -21.50
N GLY A 241 4.29 -6.42 -22.50
CA GLY A 241 5.63 -6.71 -23.02
C GLY A 241 6.28 -5.53 -23.76
N ASP A 242 5.46 -4.73 -24.43
CA ASP A 242 5.89 -3.54 -25.17
C ASP A 242 6.27 -2.36 -24.27
N VAL A 243 5.59 -2.24 -23.10
CA VAL A 243 5.89 -1.20 -22.10
C VAL A 243 7.30 -1.39 -21.52
N ARG A 244 7.74 -2.65 -21.31
CA ARG A 244 9.10 -2.94 -20.80
C ARG A 244 10.21 -2.70 -21.85
N ARG A 245 9.95 -2.89 -23.12
CA ARG A 245 10.94 -2.70 -24.21
C ARG A 245 11.18 -1.25 -24.57
N ARG A 246 10.22 -0.36 -24.28
CA ARG A 246 10.34 1.08 -24.59
C ARG A 246 10.92 1.92 -23.44
N ALA A 247 11.11 1.33 -22.26
CA ALA A 247 11.64 1.99 -21.07
C ALA A 247 13.09 1.58 -20.71
N GLY A 248 13.78 0.83 -21.61
CA GLY A 248 15.17 0.40 -21.50
C GLY A 248 16.13 1.16 -22.39
#